data_ac96bee079399ddae72011619e091e40
#
_entry.id   ac96bee079399ddae72011619e091e40
#
_cell.length_a   1.000
_cell.length_b   1.000
_cell.length_c   1.000
_cell.angle_alpha   90.00
_cell.angle_beta   90.00
_cell.angle_gamma   90.00
#
_symmetry.space_group_name_H-M   'P 1'
#
loop_
_entity.id
_entity.type
_entity.pdbx_description
1 polymer ?
#
loop_
_entity_poly.entity_id
_entity_poly.type
_entity_poly.pdbx_seq_one_letter_code
_entity_poly.pdbx_strand_id
1 'polypeptide(L)'
;MSNSPLAQLAANGVSIWLDDLSRSRIVSGGLRDLITNRSVSGVTTNPTIFAGALAKGEGYQAQVAELAAAGASAEEAIFEITTKDVSDACDIFAGVYAETKGFDGRVSIEVEPGLANDTDGTISQAKELFAKVNRENVMIKIPATKPGLGAITAVIAAGISVNVTLIFSLERYREVIAAYIAGIEQAKANGHDLSKIHSVASFFVSRVDTEVDNRLVTAGHPELKSQAALANARLAYEVFEQSFATDAWAALAAAGANVQRPLMASTGVKDPALLDTLYVTELVAPQLVNTMPEKTMEAVYDHGVIPAASITNNYEAAREVLAAVEAAGVSLADATQVLETEGVDKFIVSWNELVQTVDTALKAAK
;
A
#
# COMPACT_ATOMS: atom_id res chain seq x y z
N MET A 1 9.89 -6.53 -26.23
CA MET A 1 9.77 -6.19 -24.79
C MET A 1 11.05 -5.47 -24.39
N SER A 2 10.96 -4.36 -23.71
CA SER A 2 12.16 -3.63 -23.26
C SER A 2 12.93 -4.51 -22.28
N ASN A 3 14.25 -4.51 -22.39
CA ASN A 3 15.13 -5.29 -21.50
C ASN A 3 15.50 -4.46 -20.24
N SER A 4 14.60 -3.56 -19.80
CA SER A 4 14.84 -2.70 -18.66
C SER A 4 14.77 -3.48 -17.33
N PRO A 5 15.45 -3.02 -16.27
CA PRO A 5 15.37 -3.65 -14.95
C PRO A 5 13.92 -3.74 -14.43
N LEU A 6 13.08 -2.73 -14.65
CA LEU A 6 11.67 -2.79 -14.27
C LEU A 6 10.89 -3.87 -15.06
N ALA A 7 11.17 -4.04 -16.36
CA ALA A 7 10.55 -5.11 -17.13
C ALA A 7 11.02 -6.50 -16.67
N GLN A 8 12.28 -6.65 -16.25
CA GLN A 8 12.79 -7.88 -15.64
C GLN A 8 12.12 -8.15 -14.28
N LEU A 9 11.95 -7.12 -13.46
CA LEU A 9 11.25 -7.21 -12.17
C LEU A 9 9.80 -7.70 -12.37
N ALA A 10 9.08 -7.12 -13.33
CA ALA A 10 7.73 -7.54 -13.68
C ALA A 10 7.70 -8.99 -14.24
N ALA A 11 8.66 -9.38 -15.07
CA ALA A 11 8.79 -10.74 -15.59
C ALA A 11 9.07 -11.79 -14.49
N ASN A 12 9.71 -11.37 -13.37
CA ASN A 12 9.92 -12.21 -12.19
C ASN A 12 8.68 -12.26 -11.26
N GLY A 13 7.55 -11.70 -11.67
CA GLY A 13 6.26 -11.80 -10.98
C GLY A 13 6.01 -10.71 -9.94
N VAL A 14 6.79 -9.62 -9.94
CA VAL A 14 6.58 -8.47 -9.06
C VAL A 14 5.78 -7.40 -9.80
N SER A 15 4.59 -7.07 -9.30
CA SER A 15 3.82 -5.93 -9.81
C SER A 15 4.42 -4.61 -9.32
N ILE A 16 4.67 -3.69 -10.24
CA ILE A 16 5.26 -2.38 -9.95
C ILE A 16 4.13 -1.38 -9.80
N TRP A 17 3.94 -0.88 -8.57
CA TRP A 17 2.96 0.16 -8.30
C TRP A 17 3.66 1.47 -7.97
N LEU A 18 3.07 2.58 -8.39
CA LEU A 18 3.54 3.91 -8.08
C LEU A 18 2.94 4.39 -6.76
N ASP A 19 3.77 4.86 -5.82
CA ASP A 19 3.33 5.48 -4.58
C ASP A 19 3.26 7.01 -4.73
N ASP A 20 2.42 7.46 -5.66
CA ASP A 20 2.15 8.87 -5.99
C ASP A 20 0.91 9.00 -6.87
N LEU A 21 0.14 10.08 -6.67
CA LEU A 21 -0.95 10.48 -7.54
C LEU A 21 -1.19 11.98 -7.43
N SER A 22 -1.38 12.64 -8.58
CA SER A 22 -1.78 14.05 -8.64
C SER A 22 -2.59 14.33 -9.91
N ARG A 23 -3.43 15.35 -9.88
CA ARG A 23 -4.20 15.82 -11.03
C ARG A 23 -3.29 16.17 -12.21
N SER A 24 -2.18 16.86 -11.94
CA SER A 24 -1.21 17.22 -12.98
C SER A 24 -0.63 15.98 -13.67
N ARG A 25 -0.31 14.91 -12.95
CA ARG A 25 0.17 13.64 -13.51
C ARG A 25 -0.89 12.95 -14.39
N ILE A 26 -2.15 12.98 -13.96
CA ILE A 26 -3.28 12.43 -14.71
C ILE A 26 -3.47 13.18 -16.03
N VAL A 27 -3.60 14.50 -15.93
CA VAL A 27 -3.97 15.36 -17.07
C VAL A 27 -2.83 15.50 -18.09
N SER A 28 -1.57 15.56 -17.64
CA SER A 28 -0.40 15.64 -18.54
C SER A 28 -0.14 14.37 -19.34
N GLY A 29 -0.77 13.23 -18.96
CA GLY A 29 -0.48 11.91 -19.52
C GLY A 29 0.71 11.22 -18.86
N GLY A 30 1.35 11.80 -17.85
CA GLY A 30 2.50 11.23 -17.16
C GLY A 30 2.22 9.85 -16.54
N LEU A 31 0.99 9.62 -16.07
CA LEU A 31 0.61 8.30 -15.56
C LEU A 31 0.56 7.24 -16.67
N ARG A 32 0.04 7.58 -17.87
CA ARG A 32 0.04 6.68 -19.03
C ARG A 32 1.45 6.39 -19.52
N ASP A 33 2.33 7.38 -19.45
CA ASP A 33 3.74 7.22 -19.83
C ASP A 33 4.46 6.23 -18.90
N LEU A 34 4.23 6.29 -17.58
CA LEU A 34 4.78 5.33 -16.63
C LEU A 34 4.25 3.90 -16.84
N ILE A 35 2.98 3.73 -17.19
CA ILE A 35 2.42 2.42 -17.55
C ILE A 35 3.17 1.87 -18.78
N THR A 36 3.36 2.68 -19.80
CA THR A 36 3.96 2.25 -21.07
C THR A 36 5.46 2.01 -20.97
N ASN A 37 6.18 2.90 -20.27
CA ASN A 37 7.65 2.96 -20.33
C ASN A 37 8.34 2.48 -19.06
N ARG A 38 7.60 2.28 -17.96
CA ARG A 38 8.14 1.84 -16.64
C ARG A 38 7.46 0.59 -16.08
N SER A 39 6.58 -0.06 -16.85
CA SER A 39 5.84 -1.24 -16.44
C SER A 39 4.98 -1.02 -15.17
N VAL A 40 4.54 0.21 -14.93
CA VAL A 40 3.67 0.52 -13.79
C VAL A 40 2.31 -0.12 -14.02
N SER A 41 1.86 -0.91 -13.05
CA SER A 41 0.63 -1.68 -13.12
C SER A 41 -0.40 -1.34 -12.05
N GLY A 42 -0.13 -0.35 -11.20
CA GLY A 42 -1.07 0.13 -10.18
C GLY A 42 -0.57 1.38 -9.46
N VAL A 43 -1.41 1.91 -8.59
CA VAL A 43 -1.12 3.13 -7.81
C VAL A 43 -1.58 2.95 -6.36
N THR A 44 -0.75 3.39 -5.43
CA THR A 44 -1.14 3.62 -4.03
C THR A 44 -1.19 5.11 -3.73
N THR A 45 -2.16 5.50 -2.92
CA THR A 45 -2.26 6.84 -2.37
C THR A 45 -2.29 6.80 -0.84
N ASN A 46 -2.09 7.94 -0.22
CA ASN A 46 -2.25 8.15 1.21
C ASN A 46 -2.46 9.65 1.50
N PRO A 47 -2.82 10.05 2.71
CA PRO A 47 -3.06 11.45 3.05
C PRO A 47 -1.89 12.38 2.71
N THR A 48 -0.64 11.93 2.91
CA THR A 48 0.57 12.73 2.62
C THR A 48 0.74 13.02 1.13
N ILE A 49 0.42 12.03 0.26
CA ILE A 49 0.47 12.19 -1.20
C ILE A 49 -0.53 13.26 -1.63
N PHE A 50 -1.78 13.17 -1.17
CA PHE A 50 -2.80 14.16 -1.51
C PHE A 50 -2.50 15.54 -0.93
N ALA A 51 -1.99 15.62 0.30
CA ALA A 51 -1.55 16.91 0.87
C ALA A 51 -0.49 17.58 0.00
N GLY A 52 0.52 16.80 -0.44
CA GLY A 52 1.57 17.29 -1.33
C GLY A 52 1.06 17.70 -2.72
N ALA A 53 0.10 16.98 -3.29
CA ALA A 53 -0.49 17.28 -4.58
C ALA A 53 -1.35 18.55 -4.55
N LEU A 54 -2.22 18.68 -3.54
CA LEU A 54 -3.09 19.86 -3.40
C LEU A 54 -2.32 21.11 -2.99
N ALA A 55 -1.26 20.98 -2.20
CA ALA A 55 -0.40 22.10 -1.83
C ALA A 55 0.27 22.76 -3.07
N LYS A 56 0.58 21.99 -4.11
CA LYS A 56 1.06 22.53 -5.40
C LYS A 56 -0.04 23.23 -6.19
N GLY A 57 -1.31 22.89 -5.96
CA GLY A 57 -2.49 23.51 -6.55
C GLY A 57 -2.70 23.25 -8.04
N GLU A 58 -1.79 22.58 -8.72
CA GLU A 58 -1.82 22.37 -10.17
C GLU A 58 -3.02 21.53 -10.61
N GLY A 59 -3.91 22.12 -11.42
CA GLY A 59 -5.09 21.45 -11.98
C GLY A 59 -6.29 21.33 -11.04
N TYR A 60 -6.22 21.89 -9.82
CA TYR A 60 -7.32 21.82 -8.85
C TYR A 60 -8.19 23.08 -8.79
N GLN A 61 -7.71 24.22 -9.35
CA GLN A 61 -8.33 25.55 -9.17
C GLN A 61 -9.81 25.59 -9.59
N ALA A 62 -10.16 24.98 -10.73
CA ALA A 62 -11.53 24.99 -11.23
C ALA A 62 -12.49 24.25 -10.27
N GLN A 63 -12.13 23.03 -9.84
CA GLN A 63 -12.94 22.24 -8.93
C GLN A 63 -13.03 22.90 -7.55
N VAL A 64 -11.94 23.48 -7.05
CA VAL A 64 -11.94 24.23 -5.78
C VAL A 64 -12.89 25.41 -5.86
N ALA A 65 -12.90 26.17 -6.97
CA ALA A 65 -13.82 27.29 -7.16
C ALA A 65 -15.29 26.83 -7.21
N GLU A 66 -15.58 25.71 -7.89
CA GLU A 66 -16.95 25.13 -7.92
C GLU A 66 -17.40 24.70 -6.52
N LEU A 67 -16.55 24.02 -5.75
CA LEU A 67 -16.84 23.57 -4.40
C LEU A 67 -17.00 24.76 -3.43
N ALA A 68 -16.17 25.80 -3.57
CA ALA A 68 -16.30 27.03 -2.78
C ALA A 68 -17.63 27.74 -3.06
N ALA A 69 -18.06 27.82 -4.32
CA ALA A 69 -19.34 28.40 -4.72
C ALA A 69 -20.54 27.58 -4.20
N ALA A 70 -20.37 26.26 -4.10
CA ALA A 70 -21.36 25.35 -3.52
C ALA A 70 -21.40 25.39 -1.97
N GLY A 71 -20.44 26.05 -1.32
CA GLY A 71 -20.35 26.15 0.13
C GLY A 71 -19.85 24.88 0.82
N ALA A 72 -19.12 24.04 0.10
CA ALA A 72 -18.57 22.79 0.65
C ALA A 72 -17.62 23.04 1.83
N SER A 73 -17.62 22.15 2.82
CA SER A 73 -16.60 22.07 3.86
C SER A 73 -15.25 21.59 3.28
N ALA A 74 -14.19 21.71 4.05
CA ALA A 74 -12.87 21.22 3.61
C ALA A 74 -12.86 19.70 3.42
N GLU A 75 -13.51 18.95 4.33
CA GLU A 75 -13.63 17.50 4.28
C GLU A 75 -14.44 17.06 3.07
N GLU A 76 -15.60 17.68 2.80
CA GLU A 76 -16.41 17.43 1.59
C GLU A 76 -15.58 17.70 0.32
N ALA A 77 -14.83 18.80 0.29
CA ALA A 77 -14.00 19.13 -0.85
C ALA A 77 -12.85 18.12 -1.05
N ILE A 78 -12.18 17.66 0.02
CA ILE A 78 -11.18 16.60 -0.05
C ILE A 78 -11.79 15.33 -0.63
N PHE A 79 -12.95 14.92 -0.11
CA PHE A 79 -13.66 13.73 -0.59
C PHE A 79 -13.95 13.83 -2.10
N GLU A 80 -14.52 14.94 -2.57
CA GLU A 80 -14.84 15.18 -3.98
C GLU A 80 -13.60 15.20 -4.88
N ILE A 81 -12.52 15.84 -4.42
CA ILE A 81 -11.28 15.98 -5.20
C ILE A 81 -10.55 14.64 -5.28
N THR A 82 -10.36 13.95 -4.16
CA THR A 82 -9.56 12.71 -4.11
C THR A 82 -10.27 11.55 -4.81
N THR A 83 -11.58 11.42 -4.63
CA THR A 83 -12.39 10.40 -5.34
C THR A 83 -12.41 10.63 -6.83
N LYS A 84 -12.42 11.90 -7.29
CA LYS A 84 -12.31 12.21 -8.72
C LYS A 84 -10.94 11.81 -9.28
N ASP A 85 -9.85 12.16 -8.62
CA ASP A 85 -8.50 11.78 -9.06
C ASP A 85 -8.33 10.26 -9.13
N VAL A 86 -8.83 9.55 -8.14
CA VAL A 86 -8.80 8.08 -8.09
C VAL A 86 -9.67 7.48 -9.19
N SER A 87 -10.86 8.02 -9.45
CA SER A 87 -11.73 7.58 -10.55
C SER A 87 -11.04 7.76 -11.91
N ASP A 88 -10.45 8.94 -12.16
CA ASP A 88 -9.73 9.23 -13.39
C ASP A 88 -8.50 8.32 -13.56
N ALA A 89 -7.77 8.02 -12.48
CA ALA A 89 -6.66 7.08 -12.49
C ALA A 89 -7.14 5.65 -12.76
N CYS A 90 -8.25 5.21 -12.17
CA CYS A 90 -8.87 3.93 -12.46
C CYS A 90 -9.21 3.76 -13.95
N ASP A 91 -9.72 4.81 -14.58
CA ASP A 91 -10.02 4.80 -16.03
C ASP A 91 -8.74 4.69 -16.87
N ILE A 92 -7.63 5.30 -16.43
CA ILE A 92 -6.32 5.15 -17.09
C ILE A 92 -5.81 3.72 -17.00
N PHE A 93 -6.01 3.06 -15.87
CA PHE A 93 -5.58 1.67 -15.65
C PHE A 93 -6.56 0.61 -16.17
N ALA A 94 -7.71 0.98 -16.74
CA ALA A 94 -8.73 0.03 -17.18
C ALA A 94 -8.21 -1.02 -18.18
N GLY A 95 -7.26 -0.64 -19.07
CA GLY A 95 -6.60 -1.57 -19.98
C GLY A 95 -5.78 -2.63 -19.25
N VAL A 96 -4.92 -2.21 -18.33
CA VAL A 96 -4.09 -3.11 -17.49
C VAL A 96 -4.99 -4.04 -16.66
N TYR A 97 -6.06 -3.50 -16.08
CA TYR A 97 -7.04 -4.27 -15.32
C TYR A 97 -7.69 -5.37 -16.15
N ALA A 98 -8.12 -5.05 -17.36
CA ALA A 98 -8.75 -6.00 -18.27
C ALA A 98 -7.77 -7.09 -18.74
N GLU A 99 -6.57 -6.70 -19.17
CA GLU A 99 -5.52 -7.61 -19.64
C GLU A 99 -5.07 -8.59 -18.56
N THR A 100 -4.98 -8.14 -17.32
CA THR A 100 -4.57 -8.95 -16.17
C THR A 100 -5.73 -9.64 -15.45
N LYS A 101 -6.96 -9.50 -15.97
CA LYS A 101 -8.18 -10.05 -15.35
C LYS A 101 -8.36 -9.60 -13.89
N GLY A 102 -8.03 -8.34 -13.63
CA GLY A 102 -8.16 -7.74 -12.31
C GLY A 102 -7.00 -8.01 -11.35
N PHE A 103 -5.98 -8.77 -11.75
CA PHE A 103 -4.79 -9.01 -10.93
C PHE A 103 -4.02 -7.71 -10.67
N ASP A 104 -3.89 -6.87 -11.68
CA ASP A 104 -3.30 -5.53 -11.62
C ASP A 104 -4.25 -4.46 -12.21
N GLY A 105 -3.75 -3.28 -12.47
CA GLY A 105 -4.55 -2.13 -12.91
C GLY A 105 -5.32 -1.49 -11.74
N ARG A 106 -4.83 -1.63 -10.53
CA ARG A 106 -5.49 -1.21 -9.30
C ARG A 106 -5.06 0.18 -8.85
N VAL A 107 -6.02 0.93 -8.29
CA VAL A 107 -5.78 2.24 -7.67
C VAL A 107 -6.36 2.23 -6.26
N SER A 108 -5.56 2.60 -5.26
CA SER A 108 -6.00 2.62 -3.86
C SER A 108 -6.36 4.01 -3.39
N ILE A 109 -7.45 4.13 -2.62
CA ILE A 109 -7.83 5.32 -1.85
C ILE A 109 -8.03 4.94 -0.38
N GLU A 110 -7.49 5.74 0.54
CA GLU A 110 -7.48 5.43 1.97
C GLU A 110 -8.66 6.08 2.69
N VAL A 111 -9.26 5.36 3.65
CA VAL A 111 -10.19 5.93 4.61
C VAL A 111 -9.50 7.00 5.46
N GLU A 112 -10.28 7.89 6.04
CA GLU A 112 -9.78 8.95 6.92
C GLU A 112 -8.97 8.36 8.10
N PRO A 113 -7.74 8.83 8.34
CA PRO A 113 -6.90 8.22 9.37
C PRO A 113 -7.44 8.40 10.79
N GLY A 114 -8.31 9.38 11.02
CA GLY A 114 -9.05 9.54 12.27
C GLY A 114 -9.96 8.36 12.62
N LEU A 115 -10.35 7.56 11.62
CA LEU A 115 -11.18 6.36 11.77
C LEU A 115 -10.38 5.08 12.08
N ALA A 116 -9.06 5.15 12.16
CA ALA A 116 -8.19 3.97 12.32
C ALA A 116 -8.54 3.10 13.55
N ASN A 117 -9.19 3.67 14.56
CA ASN A 117 -9.64 2.98 15.77
C ASN A 117 -11.18 2.91 15.90
N ASP A 118 -11.91 3.26 14.85
CA ASP A 118 -13.38 3.18 14.76
C ASP A 118 -13.78 2.20 13.65
N THR A 119 -14.17 1.00 14.04
CA THR A 119 -14.55 -0.08 13.11
C THR A 119 -15.76 0.31 12.26
N ASP A 120 -16.83 0.83 12.88
CA ASP A 120 -18.07 1.14 12.20
C ASP A 120 -17.93 2.37 11.28
N GLY A 121 -17.22 3.39 11.72
CA GLY A 121 -16.87 4.56 10.92
C GLY A 121 -16.04 4.17 9.69
N THR A 122 -15.04 3.30 9.87
CA THR A 122 -14.22 2.77 8.78
C THR A 122 -15.06 1.99 7.76
N ILE A 123 -15.97 1.11 8.20
CA ILE A 123 -16.86 0.37 7.31
C ILE A 123 -17.76 1.30 6.51
N SER A 124 -18.34 2.31 7.17
CA SER A 124 -19.23 3.28 6.53
C SER A 124 -18.50 4.06 5.45
N GLN A 125 -17.37 4.66 5.78
CA GLN A 125 -16.61 5.47 4.84
C GLN A 125 -16.00 4.63 3.71
N ALA A 126 -15.55 3.39 3.98
CA ALA A 126 -15.05 2.49 2.94
C ALA A 126 -16.11 2.21 1.86
N LYS A 127 -17.37 1.98 2.27
CA LYS A 127 -18.49 1.79 1.33
C LYS A 127 -18.82 3.06 0.57
N GLU A 128 -18.76 4.20 1.23
CA GLU A 128 -19.01 5.51 0.63
C GLU A 128 -17.96 5.86 -0.44
N LEU A 129 -16.68 5.69 -0.12
CA LEU A 129 -15.58 5.86 -1.07
C LEU A 129 -15.73 4.93 -2.29
N PHE A 130 -16.01 3.65 -2.04
CA PHE A 130 -16.21 2.67 -3.12
C PHE A 130 -17.38 3.07 -4.04
N ALA A 131 -18.52 3.45 -3.47
CA ALA A 131 -19.69 3.88 -4.23
C ALA A 131 -19.40 5.18 -5.02
N LYS A 132 -18.67 6.12 -4.43
CA LYS A 132 -18.33 7.40 -5.06
C LYS A 132 -17.37 7.24 -6.21
N VAL A 133 -16.27 6.49 -6.05
CA VAL A 133 -15.31 6.20 -7.11
C VAL A 133 -15.97 5.39 -8.23
N ASN A 134 -16.83 4.45 -7.90
CA ASN A 134 -17.63 3.64 -8.83
C ASN A 134 -16.78 3.02 -9.97
N ARG A 135 -15.69 2.36 -9.61
CA ARG A 135 -14.81 1.63 -10.54
C ARG A 135 -14.43 0.27 -9.95
N GLU A 136 -14.48 -0.80 -10.75
CA GLU A 136 -14.16 -2.16 -10.29
C GLU A 136 -12.69 -2.32 -9.84
N ASN A 137 -11.79 -1.51 -10.36
CA ASN A 137 -10.37 -1.58 -10.07
C ASN A 137 -9.91 -0.67 -8.90
N VAL A 138 -10.84 -0.02 -8.20
CA VAL A 138 -10.49 0.68 -6.95
C VAL A 138 -10.27 -0.32 -5.81
N MET A 139 -9.34 -0.02 -4.94
CA MET A 139 -9.15 -0.70 -3.65
C MET A 139 -9.30 0.32 -2.52
N ILE A 140 -10.10 -0.01 -1.53
CA ILE A 140 -10.20 0.84 -0.34
C ILE A 140 -9.07 0.50 0.61
N LYS A 141 -8.28 1.49 1.00
CA LYS A 141 -7.14 1.29 1.87
C LYS A 141 -7.54 1.48 3.33
N ILE A 142 -7.25 0.48 4.17
CA ILE A 142 -7.68 0.41 5.57
C ILE A 142 -6.47 0.08 6.45
N PRO A 143 -6.21 0.85 7.53
CA PRO A 143 -5.13 0.57 8.47
C PRO A 143 -5.32 -0.76 9.21
N ALA A 144 -4.24 -1.51 9.40
CA ALA A 144 -4.21 -2.81 10.10
C ALA A 144 -4.21 -2.66 11.63
N THR A 145 -4.90 -1.69 12.18
CA THR A 145 -5.12 -1.61 13.65
C THR A 145 -6.01 -2.75 14.12
N LYS A 146 -6.00 -3.07 15.41
CA LYS A 146 -6.89 -4.12 15.95
C LYS A 146 -8.37 -3.85 15.63
N PRO A 147 -8.92 -2.63 15.83
CA PRO A 147 -10.27 -2.30 15.37
C PRO A 147 -10.43 -2.38 13.83
N GLY A 148 -9.39 -2.03 13.08
CA GLY A 148 -9.38 -2.11 11.61
C GLY A 148 -9.55 -3.51 11.06
N LEU A 149 -9.13 -4.56 11.78
CA LEU A 149 -9.31 -5.96 11.35
C LEU A 149 -10.79 -6.32 11.16
N GLY A 150 -11.66 -5.87 12.05
CA GLY A 150 -13.11 -6.05 11.91
C GLY A 150 -13.67 -5.33 10.69
N ALA A 151 -13.19 -4.12 10.40
CA ALA A 151 -13.58 -3.36 9.24
C ALA A 151 -13.11 -4.03 7.94
N ILE A 152 -11.87 -4.54 7.88
CA ILE A 152 -11.34 -5.29 6.74
C ILE A 152 -12.24 -6.47 6.41
N THR A 153 -12.58 -7.30 7.42
CA THR A 153 -13.50 -8.44 7.25
C THR A 153 -14.85 -8.00 6.67
N ALA A 154 -15.47 -6.97 7.23
CA ALA A 154 -16.79 -6.52 6.82
C ALA A 154 -16.81 -5.89 5.41
N VAL A 155 -15.76 -5.16 5.04
CA VAL A 155 -15.64 -4.53 3.71
C VAL A 155 -15.38 -5.58 2.62
N ILE A 156 -14.53 -6.57 2.87
CA ILE A 156 -14.34 -7.74 1.99
C ILE A 156 -15.64 -8.53 1.87
N ALA A 157 -16.35 -8.77 2.97
CA ALA A 157 -17.65 -9.47 2.99
C ALA A 157 -18.74 -8.76 2.18
N ALA A 158 -18.61 -7.45 1.96
CA ALA A 158 -19.45 -6.64 1.09
C ALA A 158 -19.05 -6.68 -0.40
N GLY A 159 -18.05 -7.48 -0.79
CA GLY A 159 -17.57 -7.60 -2.17
C GLY A 159 -16.59 -6.50 -2.61
N ILE A 160 -16.05 -5.73 -1.68
CA ILE A 160 -15.17 -4.60 -1.95
C ILE A 160 -13.70 -5.03 -1.80
N SER A 161 -12.87 -4.71 -2.80
CA SER A 161 -11.43 -4.96 -2.77
C SER A 161 -10.72 -4.02 -1.78
N VAL A 162 -9.78 -4.57 -0.98
CA VAL A 162 -9.12 -3.84 0.11
C VAL A 162 -7.61 -3.88 -0.01
N ASN A 163 -6.97 -2.72 0.18
CA ASN A 163 -5.53 -2.59 0.45
C ASN A 163 -5.34 -2.39 1.96
N VAL A 164 -4.87 -3.41 2.65
CA VAL A 164 -4.61 -3.30 4.10
C VAL A 164 -3.26 -2.63 4.32
N THR A 165 -3.20 -1.55 5.11
CA THR A 165 -1.99 -0.75 5.27
C THR A 165 -1.48 -0.67 6.71
N LEU A 166 -0.27 -0.14 6.89
CA LEU A 166 0.41 0.03 8.18
C LEU A 166 0.68 -1.30 8.88
N ILE A 167 1.09 -2.31 8.11
CA ILE A 167 1.53 -3.60 8.64
C ILE A 167 3.04 -3.53 8.85
N PHE A 168 3.52 -3.82 10.06
CA PHE A 168 4.94 -3.79 10.42
C PHE A 168 5.42 -5.11 11.03
N SER A 169 4.54 -5.89 11.66
CA SER A 169 4.90 -7.14 12.33
C SER A 169 4.33 -8.37 11.62
N LEU A 170 5.03 -9.50 11.76
CA LEU A 170 4.57 -10.80 11.25
C LEU A 170 3.30 -11.27 11.97
N GLU A 171 3.14 -10.94 13.26
CA GLU A 171 1.94 -11.26 14.01
C GLU A 171 0.73 -10.52 13.45
N ARG A 172 0.83 -9.17 13.29
CA ARG A 172 -0.24 -8.38 12.68
C ARG A 172 -0.56 -8.84 11.27
N TYR A 173 0.44 -9.25 10.51
CA TYR A 173 0.21 -9.76 9.15
C TYR A 173 -0.60 -11.05 9.15
N ARG A 174 -0.35 -11.98 10.08
CA ARG A 174 -1.19 -13.18 10.23
C ARG A 174 -2.64 -12.83 10.60
N GLU A 175 -2.85 -11.86 11.50
CA GLU A 175 -4.19 -11.36 11.84
C GLU A 175 -4.89 -10.74 10.63
N VAL A 176 -4.17 -9.99 9.80
CA VAL A 176 -4.68 -9.38 8.55
C VAL A 176 -5.12 -10.47 7.56
N ILE A 177 -4.30 -11.48 7.34
CA ILE A 177 -4.65 -12.61 6.46
C ILE A 177 -5.88 -13.34 7.00
N ALA A 178 -5.95 -13.59 8.31
CA ALA A 178 -7.11 -14.22 8.92
C ALA A 178 -8.40 -13.37 8.74
N ALA A 179 -8.31 -12.06 8.91
CA ALA A 179 -9.42 -11.13 8.66
C ALA A 179 -9.87 -11.15 7.18
N TYR A 180 -8.91 -11.20 6.25
CA TYR A 180 -9.20 -11.35 4.82
C TYR A 180 -9.92 -12.67 4.50
N ILE A 181 -9.40 -13.80 4.98
CA ILE A 181 -10.01 -15.12 4.75
C ILE A 181 -11.44 -15.17 5.30
N ALA A 182 -11.65 -14.67 6.52
CA ALA A 182 -12.98 -14.57 7.12
C ALA A 182 -13.92 -13.68 6.30
N GLY A 183 -13.42 -12.58 5.73
CA GLY A 183 -14.17 -11.71 4.82
C GLY A 183 -14.57 -12.42 3.53
N ILE A 184 -13.67 -13.21 2.93
CA ILE A 184 -13.96 -14.02 1.72
C ILE A 184 -15.00 -15.11 2.00
N GLU A 185 -14.92 -15.80 3.14
CA GLU A 185 -15.95 -16.76 3.55
C GLU A 185 -17.34 -16.12 3.67
N GLN A 186 -17.40 -14.94 4.28
CA GLN A 186 -18.65 -14.18 4.39
C GLN A 186 -19.12 -13.66 3.04
N ALA A 187 -18.22 -13.15 2.17
CA ALA A 187 -18.58 -12.73 0.82
C ALA A 187 -19.19 -13.86 0.00
N LYS A 188 -18.62 -15.08 0.12
CA LYS A 188 -19.18 -16.30 -0.48
C LYS A 188 -20.58 -16.59 0.04
N ALA A 189 -20.78 -16.53 1.35
CA ALA A 189 -22.10 -16.74 1.97
C ALA A 189 -23.12 -15.68 1.54
N ASN A 190 -22.67 -14.44 1.31
CA ASN A 190 -23.48 -13.32 0.81
C ASN A 190 -23.77 -13.41 -0.71
N GLY A 191 -23.22 -14.38 -1.43
CA GLY A 191 -23.46 -14.59 -2.86
C GLY A 191 -22.62 -13.70 -3.78
N HIS A 192 -21.54 -13.09 -3.30
CA HIS A 192 -20.64 -12.31 -4.13
C HIS A 192 -19.78 -13.20 -5.03
N ASP A 193 -19.42 -12.69 -6.21
CA ASP A 193 -18.43 -13.30 -7.10
C ASP A 193 -17.02 -13.08 -6.54
N LEU A 194 -16.44 -14.13 -5.96
CA LEU A 194 -15.13 -14.06 -5.28
C LEU A 194 -13.99 -13.71 -6.26
N SER A 195 -14.15 -14.01 -7.55
CA SER A 195 -13.12 -13.71 -8.56
C SER A 195 -12.91 -12.21 -8.79
N LYS A 196 -13.89 -11.39 -8.38
CA LYS A 196 -13.81 -9.92 -8.46
C LYS A 196 -13.22 -9.26 -7.21
N ILE A 197 -13.11 -10.00 -6.11
CA ILE A 197 -12.58 -9.49 -4.85
C ILE A 197 -11.08 -9.74 -4.79
N HIS A 198 -10.31 -8.67 -4.69
CA HIS A 198 -8.87 -8.72 -4.57
C HIS A 198 -8.41 -8.01 -3.30
N SER A 199 -7.27 -8.41 -2.77
CA SER A 199 -6.67 -7.70 -1.65
C SER A 199 -5.15 -7.69 -1.76
N VAL A 200 -4.56 -6.63 -1.24
CA VAL A 200 -3.12 -6.53 -0.99
C VAL A 200 -2.88 -6.16 0.47
N ALA A 201 -1.78 -6.62 1.02
CA ALA A 201 -1.35 -6.34 2.39
C ALA A 201 -0.05 -5.53 2.34
N SER A 202 -0.15 -4.23 2.62
CA SER A 202 0.96 -3.28 2.58
C SER A 202 1.84 -3.44 3.80
N PHE A 203 2.91 -4.20 3.64
CA PHE A 203 3.95 -4.47 4.62
C PHE A 203 5.06 -3.43 4.48
N PHE A 204 5.30 -2.66 5.54
CA PHE A 204 6.20 -1.51 5.51
C PHE A 204 7.64 -1.92 5.78
N VAL A 205 8.56 -1.50 4.90
CA VAL A 205 9.95 -1.97 4.90
C VAL A 205 10.91 -0.95 5.53
N SER A 206 11.24 0.14 4.87
CA SER A 206 12.33 1.04 5.30
C SER A 206 12.15 1.66 6.68
N ARG A 207 10.91 1.83 7.14
CA ARG A 207 10.65 2.36 8.50
C ARG A 207 11.12 1.40 9.59
N VAL A 208 11.09 0.07 9.33
CA VAL A 208 11.58 -0.93 10.28
C VAL A 208 13.08 -0.76 10.51
N ASP A 209 13.88 -0.64 9.44
CA ASP A 209 15.32 -0.38 9.58
C ASP A 209 15.57 0.94 10.32
N THR A 210 14.83 2.01 9.99
CA THR A 210 15.02 3.30 10.67
C THR A 210 14.82 3.18 12.18
N GLU A 211 13.78 2.50 12.63
CA GLU A 211 13.48 2.35 14.06
C GLU A 211 14.44 1.37 14.76
N VAL A 212 14.66 0.21 14.14
CA VAL A 212 15.53 -0.83 14.71
C VAL A 212 16.98 -0.36 14.75
N ASP A 213 17.49 0.29 13.71
CA ASP A 213 18.86 0.80 13.66
C ASP A 213 19.13 1.84 14.75
N ASN A 214 18.20 2.74 15.03
CA ASN A 214 18.31 3.71 16.13
C ASN A 214 18.44 3.00 17.49
N ARG A 215 17.65 1.93 17.69
CA ARG A 215 17.72 1.12 18.91
C ARG A 215 19.02 0.33 19.00
N LEU A 216 19.47 -0.27 17.91
CA LEU A 216 20.74 -1.01 17.84
C LEU A 216 21.94 -0.11 18.15
N VAL A 217 21.98 1.11 17.62
CA VAL A 217 23.03 2.09 17.94
C VAL A 217 23.01 2.42 19.44
N THR A 218 21.83 2.64 20.02
CA THR A 218 21.67 2.93 21.44
C THR A 218 22.09 1.75 22.31
N ALA A 219 21.84 0.51 21.85
CA ALA A 219 22.24 -0.72 22.54
C ALA A 219 23.73 -1.07 22.35
N GLY A 220 24.46 -0.36 21.51
CA GLY A 220 25.89 -0.60 21.25
C GLY A 220 26.20 -1.66 20.18
N HIS A 221 25.25 -1.96 19.31
CA HIS A 221 25.33 -2.97 18.25
C HIS A 221 25.14 -2.39 16.83
N PRO A 222 25.92 -1.35 16.43
CA PRO A 222 25.77 -0.72 15.12
C PRO A 222 26.09 -1.65 13.92
N GLU A 223 26.79 -2.76 14.17
CA GLU A 223 27.15 -3.77 13.14
C GLU A 223 25.94 -4.57 12.64
N LEU A 224 24.81 -4.55 13.37
CA LEU A 224 23.58 -5.24 13.00
C LEU A 224 22.60 -4.36 12.20
N LYS A 225 22.96 -3.10 11.93
CA LYS A 225 22.11 -2.15 11.21
C LYS A 225 21.75 -2.60 9.80
N SER A 226 20.62 -2.07 9.31
CA SER A 226 20.15 -2.17 7.92
C SER A 226 19.90 -3.61 7.43
N GLN A 227 19.53 -4.49 8.34
CA GLN A 227 19.26 -5.90 8.08
C GLN A 227 17.84 -6.32 8.47
N ALA A 228 17.27 -5.68 9.50
CA ALA A 228 16.00 -6.11 10.09
C ALA A 228 14.81 -5.96 9.14
N ALA A 229 14.75 -4.89 8.36
CA ALA A 229 13.65 -4.64 7.44
C ALA A 229 13.55 -5.70 6.34
N LEU A 230 14.66 -6.05 5.69
CA LEU A 230 14.70 -7.11 4.68
C LEU A 230 14.37 -8.48 5.28
N ALA A 231 14.92 -8.79 6.44
CA ALA A 231 14.65 -10.04 7.14
C ALA A 231 13.16 -10.17 7.48
N ASN A 232 12.56 -9.11 8.05
CA ASN A 232 11.14 -9.05 8.38
C ASN A 232 10.25 -9.19 7.13
N ALA A 233 10.57 -8.48 6.05
CA ALA A 233 9.83 -8.54 4.78
C ALA A 233 9.93 -9.93 4.11
N ARG A 234 11.08 -10.59 4.15
CA ARG A 234 11.26 -11.96 3.66
C ARG A 234 10.40 -12.95 4.44
N LEU A 235 10.39 -12.86 5.76
CA LEU A 235 9.53 -13.71 6.60
C LEU A 235 8.03 -13.38 6.45
N ALA A 236 7.67 -12.15 6.12
CA ALA A 236 6.29 -11.82 5.75
C ALA A 236 5.85 -12.59 4.49
N TYR A 237 6.72 -12.70 3.50
CA TYR A 237 6.42 -13.50 2.31
C TYR A 237 6.29 -15.00 2.64
N GLU A 238 7.11 -15.54 3.53
CA GLU A 238 6.94 -16.92 4.04
C GLU A 238 5.58 -17.12 4.74
N VAL A 239 5.14 -16.15 5.54
CA VAL A 239 3.80 -16.15 6.16
C VAL A 239 2.70 -16.20 5.09
N PHE A 240 2.85 -15.44 4.01
CA PHE A 240 1.95 -15.49 2.86
C PHE A 240 1.89 -16.89 2.25
N GLU A 241 3.03 -17.49 1.90
CA GLU A 241 3.07 -18.83 1.30
C GLU A 241 2.39 -19.86 2.20
N GLN A 242 2.71 -19.88 3.50
CA GLN A 242 2.14 -20.81 4.47
C GLN A 242 0.63 -20.64 4.65
N SER A 243 0.15 -19.39 4.68
CA SER A 243 -1.26 -19.08 4.92
C SER A 243 -2.16 -19.50 3.76
N PHE A 244 -1.67 -19.36 2.53
CA PHE A 244 -2.42 -19.70 1.32
C PHE A 244 -2.12 -21.09 0.76
N ALA A 245 -1.32 -21.91 1.46
CA ALA A 245 -1.07 -23.32 1.13
C ALA A 245 -1.98 -24.32 1.88
N THR A 246 -3.00 -23.85 2.60
CA THR A 246 -3.88 -24.68 3.44
C THR A 246 -5.03 -25.28 2.64
N ASP A 247 -5.54 -26.45 3.06
CA ASP A 247 -6.74 -27.07 2.45
C ASP A 247 -7.98 -26.18 2.57
N ALA A 248 -8.10 -25.42 3.65
CA ALA A 248 -9.20 -24.48 3.85
C ALA A 248 -9.17 -23.36 2.79
N TRP A 249 -7.97 -22.82 2.50
CA TRP A 249 -7.82 -21.85 1.43
C TRP A 249 -8.07 -22.46 0.04
N ALA A 250 -7.58 -23.68 -0.22
CA ALA A 250 -7.80 -24.38 -1.49
C ALA A 250 -9.29 -24.48 -1.85
N ALA A 251 -10.17 -24.69 -0.86
CA ALA A 251 -11.62 -24.72 -1.06
C ALA A 251 -12.22 -23.35 -1.46
N LEU A 252 -11.66 -22.24 -0.95
CA LEU A 252 -12.06 -20.90 -1.35
C LEU A 252 -11.51 -20.53 -2.72
N ALA A 253 -10.27 -20.90 -3.01
CA ALA A 253 -9.65 -20.71 -4.31
C ALA A 253 -10.41 -21.46 -5.42
N ALA A 254 -10.86 -22.70 -5.15
CA ALA A 254 -11.71 -23.47 -6.06
C ALA A 254 -13.08 -22.80 -6.30
N ALA A 255 -13.55 -21.95 -5.37
CA ALA A 255 -14.74 -21.12 -5.53
C ALA A 255 -14.45 -19.76 -6.19
N GLY A 256 -13.23 -19.52 -6.67
CA GLY A 256 -12.83 -18.32 -7.38
C GLY A 256 -12.12 -17.26 -6.54
N ALA A 257 -11.84 -17.52 -5.26
CA ALA A 257 -11.16 -16.54 -4.41
C ALA A 257 -9.69 -16.29 -4.85
N ASN A 258 -9.28 -15.03 -4.79
CA ASN A 258 -7.89 -14.61 -5.04
C ASN A 258 -7.12 -14.56 -3.72
N VAL A 259 -5.81 -14.82 -3.73
CA VAL A 259 -4.97 -14.63 -2.54
C VAL A 259 -4.87 -13.14 -2.19
N GLN A 260 -4.66 -12.82 -0.91
CA GLN A 260 -4.24 -11.49 -0.51
C GLN A 260 -2.73 -11.36 -0.78
N ARG A 261 -2.36 -10.62 -1.82
CA ARG A 261 -0.96 -10.49 -2.22
C ARG A 261 -0.15 -9.66 -1.22
N PRO A 262 1.06 -10.07 -0.85
CA PRO A 262 1.94 -9.19 -0.10
C PRO A 262 2.35 -7.99 -0.97
N LEU A 263 2.28 -6.79 -0.39
CA LEU A 263 2.70 -5.55 -1.02
C LEU A 263 3.80 -4.92 -0.15
N MET A 264 5.00 -4.78 -0.70
CA MET A 264 6.10 -4.09 -0.03
C MET A 264 5.90 -2.58 -0.21
N ALA A 265 5.67 -1.90 0.91
CA ALA A 265 5.46 -0.46 0.99
C ALA A 265 6.62 0.22 1.71
N SER A 266 6.74 1.55 1.56
CA SER A 266 7.86 2.30 2.14
C SER A 266 9.22 1.75 1.67
N THR A 267 9.38 1.57 0.36
CA THR A 267 10.56 0.93 -0.25
C THR A 267 11.64 1.93 -0.69
N GLY A 268 11.41 3.22 -0.48
CA GLY A 268 12.45 4.25 -0.64
C GLY A 268 13.49 4.16 0.47
N VAL A 269 14.77 4.03 0.07
CA VAL A 269 15.91 3.98 0.99
C VAL A 269 16.10 5.34 1.67
N LYS A 270 16.37 5.35 2.98
CA LYS A 270 16.56 6.56 3.79
C LYS A 270 18.03 6.82 4.12
N ASP A 271 18.80 5.77 4.38
CA ASP A 271 20.23 5.88 4.66
C ASP A 271 21.02 6.00 3.34
N PRO A 272 21.73 7.12 3.10
CA PRO A 272 22.49 7.32 1.87
C PRO A 272 23.70 6.38 1.72
N ALA A 273 24.07 5.63 2.76
CA ALA A 273 25.12 4.62 2.68
C ALA A 273 24.63 3.31 2.01
N LEU A 274 23.32 3.11 1.89
CA LEU A 274 22.73 1.94 1.27
C LEU A 274 22.44 2.20 -0.21
N LEU A 275 22.37 1.13 -1.00
CA LEU A 275 21.91 1.20 -2.39
C LEU A 275 20.47 1.72 -2.42
N ASP A 276 20.19 2.74 -3.22
CA ASP A 276 18.87 3.36 -3.34
C ASP A 276 17.80 2.45 -3.95
N THR A 277 18.21 1.30 -4.51
CA THR A 277 17.35 0.23 -5.04
C THR A 277 17.12 -0.94 -4.07
N LEU A 278 17.76 -0.91 -2.88
CA LEU A 278 17.89 -2.06 -1.96
C LEU A 278 16.56 -2.78 -1.68
N TYR A 279 15.52 -2.02 -1.26
CA TYR A 279 14.22 -2.60 -0.86
C TYR A 279 13.33 -2.98 -2.06
N VAL A 280 13.86 -2.90 -3.27
CA VAL A 280 13.23 -3.43 -4.48
C VAL A 280 13.99 -4.66 -4.97
N THR A 281 15.31 -4.55 -5.16
CA THR A 281 16.13 -5.62 -5.73
C THR A 281 16.30 -6.81 -4.78
N GLU A 282 16.26 -6.58 -3.47
CA GLU A 282 16.34 -7.63 -2.45
C GLU A 282 14.99 -8.24 -2.04
N LEU A 283 13.90 -7.81 -2.68
CA LEU A 283 12.54 -8.28 -2.41
C LEU A 283 11.84 -8.70 -3.73
N VAL A 284 12.37 -9.74 -4.36
CA VAL A 284 11.86 -10.31 -5.62
C VAL A 284 11.30 -11.71 -5.39
N ALA A 285 10.00 -11.87 -5.64
CA ALA A 285 9.30 -13.15 -5.60
C ALA A 285 7.99 -13.06 -6.40
N PRO A 286 7.41 -14.20 -6.87
CA PRO A 286 6.14 -14.22 -7.59
C PRO A 286 4.98 -13.65 -6.76
N GLN A 287 3.97 -13.08 -7.42
CA GLN A 287 2.77 -12.52 -6.79
C GLN A 287 3.01 -11.37 -5.81
N LEU A 288 4.24 -10.88 -5.70
CA LEU A 288 4.58 -9.72 -4.89
C LEU A 288 4.11 -8.44 -5.59
N VAL A 289 3.71 -7.44 -4.81
CA VAL A 289 3.59 -6.06 -5.25
C VAL A 289 4.70 -5.25 -4.57
N ASN A 290 5.35 -4.35 -5.31
CA ASN A 290 6.22 -3.35 -4.72
C ASN A 290 5.69 -1.98 -5.12
N THR A 291 5.23 -1.20 -4.13
CA THR A 291 4.84 0.18 -4.36
C THR A 291 5.99 1.10 -3.97
N MET A 292 6.39 1.94 -4.90
CA MET A 292 7.59 2.76 -4.74
C MET A 292 7.38 4.20 -5.20
N PRO A 293 8.05 5.16 -4.54
CA PRO A 293 8.12 6.53 -5.05
C PRO A 293 8.79 6.56 -6.42
N GLU A 294 8.43 7.55 -7.25
CA GLU A 294 9.01 7.72 -8.60
C GLU A 294 10.55 7.76 -8.58
N LYS A 295 11.15 8.44 -7.60
CA LYS A 295 12.60 8.48 -7.44
C LYS A 295 13.22 7.09 -7.31
N THR A 296 12.61 6.20 -6.53
CA THR A 296 13.07 4.82 -6.37
C THR A 296 12.87 4.03 -7.67
N MET A 297 11.73 4.24 -8.34
CA MET A 297 11.44 3.61 -9.62
C MET A 297 12.48 3.98 -10.68
N GLU A 298 12.82 5.26 -10.80
CA GLU A 298 13.84 5.72 -11.76
C GLU A 298 15.23 5.19 -11.42
N ALA A 299 15.59 5.08 -10.13
CA ALA A 299 16.84 4.45 -9.71
C ALA A 299 16.90 2.96 -10.13
N VAL A 300 15.81 2.21 -9.90
CA VAL A 300 15.71 0.82 -10.35
C VAL A 300 15.78 0.73 -11.88
N TYR A 301 15.10 1.62 -12.59
CA TYR A 301 15.13 1.65 -14.05
C TYR A 301 16.53 1.90 -14.61
N ASP A 302 17.28 2.82 -14.00
CA ASP A 302 18.61 3.26 -14.44
C ASP A 302 19.70 2.22 -14.15
N HIS A 303 19.75 1.69 -12.92
CA HIS A 303 20.85 0.84 -12.47
C HIS A 303 20.46 -0.37 -11.63
N GLY A 304 19.17 -0.71 -11.53
CA GLY A 304 18.73 -1.87 -10.77
C GLY A 304 19.26 -3.19 -11.35
N VAL A 305 19.82 -4.03 -10.49
CA VAL A 305 20.21 -5.41 -10.84
C VAL A 305 19.17 -6.35 -10.26
N ILE A 306 18.34 -6.96 -11.12
CA ILE A 306 17.20 -7.76 -10.70
C ILE A 306 17.57 -9.24 -10.66
N PRO A 307 17.63 -9.88 -9.48
CA PRO A 307 17.80 -11.32 -9.36
C PRO A 307 16.52 -12.06 -9.79
N ALA A 308 16.62 -13.35 -10.09
CA ALA A 308 15.47 -14.18 -10.41
C ALA A 308 14.53 -14.35 -9.19
N ALA A 309 15.11 -14.48 -8.01
CA ALA A 309 14.42 -14.48 -6.72
C ALA A 309 15.40 -14.05 -5.63
N SER A 310 14.93 -13.27 -4.65
CA SER A 310 15.74 -12.84 -3.51
C SER A 310 15.07 -13.06 -2.15
N ILE A 311 13.87 -13.62 -2.13
CA ILE A 311 13.11 -13.89 -0.90
C ILE A 311 13.16 -15.36 -0.51
N THR A 312 12.68 -16.25 -1.37
CA THR A 312 12.36 -17.66 -1.04
C THR A 312 13.54 -18.51 -0.56
N ASN A 313 14.76 -18.16 -0.92
CA ASN A 313 15.95 -18.89 -0.50
C ASN A 313 16.63 -18.29 0.76
N ASN A 314 16.01 -17.29 1.40
CA ASN A 314 16.65 -16.50 2.46
C ASN A 314 15.89 -16.50 3.78
N TYR A 315 14.91 -17.40 3.98
CA TYR A 315 14.09 -17.43 5.21
C TYR A 315 14.91 -17.76 6.45
N GLU A 316 15.82 -18.75 6.38
CA GLU A 316 16.66 -19.11 7.52
C GLU A 316 17.61 -17.98 7.91
N ALA A 317 18.30 -17.41 6.93
CA ALA A 317 19.17 -16.24 7.16
C ALA A 317 18.35 -15.04 7.74
N ALA A 318 17.11 -14.85 7.29
CA ALA A 318 16.24 -13.83 7.85
C ALA A 318 15.89 -14.09 9.33
N ARG A 319 15.63 -15.34 9.72
CA ARG A 319 15.42 -15.71 11.12
C ARG A 319 16.65 -15.45 11.98
N GLU A 320 17.83 -15.79 11.47
CA GLU A 320 19.12 -15.54 12.16
C GLU A 320 19.33 -14.04 12.40
N VAL A 321 19.06 -13.20 11.41
CA VAL A 321 19.13 -11.74 11.54
C VAL A 321 18.19 -11.23 12.65
N LEU A 322 16.91 -11.60 12.61
CA LEU A 322 15.95 -11.14 13.63
C LEU A 322 16.31 -11.68 15.02
N ALA A 323 16.79 -12.91 15.12
CA ALA A 323 17.28 -13.47 16.38
C ALA A 323 18.49 -12.71 16.94
N ALA A 324 19.42 -12.27 16.07
CA ALA A 324 20.58 -11.46 16.48
C ALA A 324 20.14 -10.08 16.98
N VAL A 325 19.15 -9.43 16.35
CA VAL A 325 18.56 -8.17 16.80
C VAL A 325 17.93 -8.31 18.19
N GLU A 326 17.14 -9.36 18.42
CA GLU A 326 16.55 -9.66 19.74
C GLU A 326 17.63 -9.96 20.78
N ALA A 327 18.67 -10.71 20.44
CA ALA A 327 19.81 -11.01 21.33
C ALA A 327 20.62 -9.76 21.70
N ALA A 328 20.64 -8.76 20.84
CA ALA A 328 21.22 -7.44 21.11
C ALA A 328 20.34 -6.56 22.03
N GLY A 329 19.20 -7.10 22.52
CA GLY A 329 18.30 -6.40 23.45
C GLY A 329 17.30 -5.46 22.76
N VAL A 330 17.14 -5.55 21.44
CA VAL A 330 16.16 -4.76 20.69
C VAL A 330 14.90 -5.60 20.43
N SER A 331 13.81 -5.30 21.12
CA SER A 331 12.52 -5.99 20.92
C SER A 331 11.88 -5.56 19.61
N LEU A 332 11.73 -6.52 18.69
CA LEU A 332 11.05 -6.31 17.41
C LEU A 332 9.54 -6.09 17.62
N ALA A 333 8.95 -6.78 18.58
CA ALA A 333 7.53 -6.59 18.91
C ALA A 333 7.24 -5.15 19.36
N ASP A 334 8.08 -4.59 20.24
CA ASP A 334 7.94 -3.22 20.68
C ASP A 334 8.24 -2.22 19.54
N ALA A 335 9.30 -2.42 18.77
CA ALA A 335 9.64 -1.56 17.64
C ALA A 335 8.50 -1.49 16.62
N THR A 336 7.92 -2.63 16.25
CA THR A 336 6.82 -2.68 15.27
C THR A 336 5.51 -2.11 15.82
N GLN A 337 5.24 -2.23 17.12
CA GLN A 337 4.09 -1.59 17.76
C GLN A 337 4.22 -0.06 17.79
N VAL A 338 5.42 0.45 18.09
CA VAL A 338 5.70 1.91 18.00
C VAL A 338 5.48 2.41 16.57
N LEU A 339 5.97 1.68 15.56
CA LEU A 339 5.80 2.05 14.15
C LEU A 339 4.33 2.04 13.70
N GLU A 340 3.50 1.11 14.20
CA GLU A 340 2.06 1.10 13.94
C GLU A 340 1.40 2.38 14.49
N THR A 341 1.67 2.70 15.75
CA THR A 341 1.12 3.89 16.42
C THR A 341 1.56 5.17 15.71
N GLU A 342 2.87 5.34 15.51
CA GLU A 342 3.41 6.50 14.81
C GLU A 342 2.95 6.59 13.34
N GLY A 343 2.69 5.45 12.70
CA GLY A 343 2.17 5.40 11.35
C GLY A 343 0.78 6.04 11.24
N VAL A 344 -0.11 5.71 12.16
CA VAL A 344 -1.45 6.32 12.28
C VAL A 344 -1.32 7.80 12.61
N ASP A 345 -0.51 8.16 13.61
CA ASP A 345 -0.32 9.56 14.03
C ASP A 345 0.21 10.44 12.89
N LYS A 346 1.20 9.96 12.13
CA LYS A 346 1.75 10.67 10.97
C LYS A 346 0.70 10.88 9.87
N PHE A 347 -0.18 9.91 9.65
CA PHE A 347 -1.27 10.06 8.69
C PHE A 347 -2.33 11.06 9.18
N ILE A 348 -2.64 11.09 10.48
CA ILE A 348 -3.53 12.10 11.08
C ILE A 348 -2.93 13.51 10.90
N VAL A 349 -1.64 13.68 11.14
CA VAL A 349 -0.95 14.97 10.91
C VAL A 349 -1.08 15.39 9.45
N SER A 350 -0.75 14.50 8.50
CA SER A 350 -0.86 14.79 7.06
C SER A 350 -2.30 15.09 6.63
N TRP A 351 -3.29 14.42 7.22
CA TRP A 351 -4.70 14.70 6.97
C TRP A 351 -5.10 16.11 7.46
N ASN A 352 -4.68 16.49 8.65
CA ASN A 352 -4.94 17.83 9.18
C ASN A 352 -4.30 18.94 8.32
N GLU A 353 -3.07 18.70 7.81
CA GLU A 353 -2.41 19.60 6.86
C GLU A 353 -3.19 19.70 5.54
N LEU A 354 -3.72 18.58 5.05
CA LEU A 354 -4.56 18.55 3.87
C LEU A 354 -5.86 19.35 4.08
N VAL A 355 -6.55 19.14 5.20
CA VAL A 355 -7.77 19.90 5.56
C VAL A 355 -7.47 21.41 5.62
N GLN A 356 -6.39 21.81 6.25
CA GLN A 356 -6.00 23.21 6.34
C GLN A 356 -5.66 23.82 4.95
N THR A 357 -4.99 23.06 4.10
CA THR A 357 -4.64 23.46 2.73
C THR A 357 -5.90 23.71 1.90
N VAL A 358 -6.85 22.77 1.96
CA VAL A 358 -8.10 22.86 1.20
C VAL A 358 -9.01 23.96 1.74
N ASP A 359 -9.14 24.10 3.07
CA ASP A 359 -9.90 25.19 3.69
C ASP A 359 -9.37 26.58 3.25
N THR A 360 -8.03 26.73 3.22
CA THR A 360 -7.40 27.96 2.74
C THR A 360 -7.71 28.21 1.26
N ALA A 361 -7.63 27.17 0.42
CA ALA A 361 -7.94 27.28 -1.00
C ALA A 361 -9.41 27.62 -1.28
N LEU A 362 -10.36 27.01 -0.53
CA LEU A 362 -11.79 27.30 -0.62
C LEU A 362 -12.10 28.76 -0.22
N LYS A 363 -11.45 29.27 0.84
CA LYS A 363 -11.60 30.68 1.26
C LYS A 363 -11.06 31.66 0.24
N ALA A 364 -9.95 31.34 -0.41
CA ALA A 364 -9.34 32.17 -1.44
C ALA A 364 -10.12 32.19 -2.76
N ALA A 365 -10.97 31.19 -3.00
CA ALA A 365 -11.78 31.03 -4.21
C ALA A 365 -13.18 31.66 -4.10
N LYS A 366 -13.58 32.13 -2.91
CA LYS A 366 -14.83 32.87 -2.66
C LYS A 366 -14.65 34.36 -3.03
#